data_23a032880c083098fad8621ee18e0ec7
#
_entry.id   23a032880c083098fad8621ee18e0ec7
#
_cell.length_a   1.000
_cell.length_b   1.000
_cell.length_c   1.000
_cell.angle_alpha   90.00
_cell.angle_beta   90.00
_cell.angle_gamma   90.00
#
_symmetry.space_group_name_H-M   'P 1'
#
loop_
_entity.id
_entity.type
_entity.pdbx_description
1 polymer ?
#
loop_
_entity_poly.entity_id
_entity_poly.type
_entity_poly.pdbx_seq_one_letter_code
_entity_poly.pdbx_strand_id
1 'polypeptide(L)'
;LLAEAGYRYVLDWPNDDQPNPMKTTPPLVSIPNQMEWDDVTALWLRKVPNERYPDLVGEAAEVLAAEGGRSFILSLHPWVIGQPHRVKYLRAALDRLNSVDGIWKTTAGGIAAHARDTWEG
;
A
#
# COMPACT_ATOMS: atom_id res chain seq x y z
N LEU A 1 12.55 11.10 18.14
CA LEU A 1 12.48 12.28 17.27
C LEU A 1 11.12 12.42 16.60
N LEU A 2 10.73 11.53 15.63
CA LEU A 2 9.43 11.64 14.95
C LEU A 2 8.25 11.46 15.90
N ALA A 3 8.30 10.49 16.80
CA ALA A 3 7.27 10.25 17.79
C ALA A 3 7.08 11.45 18.72
N GLU A 4 8.17 12.04 19.18
CA GLU A 4 8.18 13.25 20.01
C GLU A 4 7.62 14.47 19.27
N ALA A 5 7.79 14.49 17.94
CA ALA A 5 7.26 15.55 17.07
C ALA A 5 5.76 15.37 16.76
N GLY A 6 5.11 14.34 17.30
CA GLY A 6 3.68 14.11 17.14
C GLY A 6 3.28 13.26 15.94
N TYR A 7 4.24 12.67 15.22
CA TYR A 7 3.93 11.69 14.17
C TYR A 7 3.32 10.44 14.80
N ARG A 8 2.41 9.79 14.09
CA ARG A 8 1.68 8.62 14.58
C ARG A 8 2.07 7.34 13.87
N TYR A 9 2.56 7.43 12.63
CA TYR A 9 2.93 6.30 11.81
C TYR A 9 4.02 6.69 10.82
N VAL A 10 4.67 5.67 10.26
CA VAL A 10 5.64 5.78 9.18
C VAL A 10 5.35 4.73 8.11
N LEU A 11 5.77 5.00 6.88
CA LEU A 11 5.61 4.13 5.70
C LEU A 11 6.98 3.81 5.10
N ASP A 12 7.97 3.52 5.92
CA ASP A 12 9.37 3.45 5.49
C ASP A 12 9.86 2.03 5.20
N TRP A 13 9.25 1.01 5.83
CA TRP A 13 9.81 -0.34 5.83
C TRP A 13 8.88 -1.35 5.18
N PRO A 14 9.35 -2.08 4.12
CA PRO A 14 8.57 -3.17 3.52
C PRO A 14 8.84 -4.50 4.23
N ASN A 15 8.69 -4.54 5.54
CA ASN A 15 9.12 -5.67 6.36
C ASN A 15 8.04 -6.75 6.58
N ASP A 16 6.78 -6.47 6.24
CA ASP A 16 5.67 -7.40 6.40
C ASP A 16 4.47 -6.90 5.57
N ASP A 17 3.38 -7.65 5.59
CA ASP A 17 2.10 -7.28 4.96
C ASP A 17 1.06 -6.81 5.98
N GLN A 18 1.47 -6.47 7.19
CA GLN A 18 0.60 -5.95 8.24
C GLN A 18 1.29 -4.85 9.05
N PRO A 19 0.53 -3.91 9.62
CA PRO A 19 1.09 -2.89 10.50
C PRO A 19 1.76 -3.49 11.73
N ASN A 20 2.85 -2.88 12.17
CA ASN A 20 3.61 -3.32 13.34
C ASN A 20 3.88 -2.14 14.29
N PRO A 21 3.83 -2.37 15.61
CA PRO A 21 4.24 -1.36 16.56
C PRO A 21 5.76 -1.19 16.55
N MET A 22 6.21 0.06 16.56
CA MET A 22 7.63 0.38 16.69
C MET A 22 7.99 0.62 18.17
N LYS A 23 9.21 0.25 18.54
CA LYS A 23 9.75 0.50 19.88
C LYS A 23 10.20 1.96 20.05
N THR A 24 9.23 2.88 19.97
CA THR A 24 9.43 4.31 20.17
C THR A 24 8.56 4.82 21.31
N THR A 25 8.85 5.99 21.85
CA THR A 25 8.05 6.62 22.91
C THR A 25 7.63 8.03 22.46
N PRO A 26 6.32 8.30 22.24
CA PRO A 26 5.24 7.30 22.19
C PRO A 26 5.39 6.32 21.02
N PRO A 27 4.69 5.17 21.06
CA PRO A 27 4.81 4.17 19.98
C PRO A 27 4.32 4.70 18.63
N LEU A 28 5.14 4.50 17.59
CA LEU A 28 4.72 4.72 16.20
C LEU A 28 4.19 3.41 15.61
N VAL A 29 3.32 3.54 14.62
CA VAL A 29 2.88 2.41 13.78
C VAL A 29 3.73 2.39 12.52
N SER A 30 4.39 1.26 12.25
CA SER A 30 5.03 1.01 10.96
C SER A 30 4.01 0.36 10.03
N ILE A 31 3.63 1.04 8.97
CA ILE A 31 2.76 0.50 7.92
C ILE A 31 3.67 0.07 6.77
N PRO A 32 3.62 -1.19 6.31
CA PRO A 32 4.46 -1.65 5.22
C PRO A 32 4.24 -0.83 3.95
N ASN A 33 5.34 -0.40 3.33
CA ASN A 33 5.33 0.22 2.03
C ASN A 33 5.82 -0.83 1.01
N GLN A 34 4.87 -1.50 0.38
CA GLN A 34 5.16 -2.60 -0.52
C GLN A 34 5.65 -2.07 -1.88
N MET A 35 6.86 -2.45 -2.24
CA MET A 35 7.52 -1.98 -3.47
C MET A 35 7.20 -2.86 -4.69
N GLU A 36 6.74 -4.08 -4.48
CA GLU A 36 6.57 -5.09 -5.52
C GLU A 36 5.60 -4.66 -6.62
N TRP A 37 4.59 -3.89 -6.27
CA TRP A 37 3.55 -3.43 -7.20
C TRP A 37 3.49 -1.91 -7.37
N ASP A 38 4.42 -1.16 -6.80
CA ASP A 38 4.49 0.26 -7.09
C ASP A 38 4.90 0.49 -8.56
N ASP A 39 4.51 1.63 -9.10
CA ASP A 39 4.74 1.92 -10.52
C ASP A 39 6.22 2.06 -10.88
N VAL A 40 7.04 2.62 -9.99
CA VAL A 40 8.48 2.75 -10.22
C VAL A 40 9.12 1.37 -10.29
N THR A 41 8.87 0.52 -9.31
CA THR A 41 9.48 -0.81 -9.28
C THR A 41 8.98 -1.68 -10.42
N ALA A 42 7.66 -1.75 -10.64
CA ALA A 42 7.09 -2.62 -11.66
C ALA A 42 7.38 -2.12 -13.09
N LEU A 43 7.04 -0.88 -13.38
CA LEU A 43 7.08 -0.36 -14.75
C LEU A 43 8.45 0.20 -15.15
N TRP A 44 9.11 0.91 -14.24
CA TRP A 44 10.36 1.58 -14.55
C TRP A 44 11.58 0.67 -14.35
N LEU A 45 11.69 0.01 -13.21
CA LEU A 45 12.87 -0.81 -12.89
C LEU A 45 12.77 -2.22 -13.49
N ARG A 46 11.66 -2.92 -13.28
CA ARG A 46 11.48 -4.30 -13.74
C ARG A 46 10.96 -4.43 -15.16
N LYS A 47 10.56 -3.31 -15.78
CA LYS A 47 10.06 -3.28 -17.15
C LYS A 47 8.86 -4.20 -17.40
N VAL A 48 7.98 -4.33 -16.41
CA VAL A 48 6.72 -5.06 -16.59
C VAL A 48 5.92 -4.37 -17.71
N PRO A 49 5.37 -5.11 -18.67
CA PRO A 49 4.53 -4.51 -19.71
C PRO A 49 3.37 -3.71 -19.11
N ASN A 50 3.08 -2.54 -19.67
CA ASN A 50 2.02 -1.68 -19.16
C ASN A 50 0.68 -2.42 -19.05
N GLU A 51 0.35 -3.26 -20.03
CA GLU A 51 -0.88 -4.05 -20.10
C GLU A 51 -1.01 -5.04 -18.94
N ARG A 52 0.11 -5.47 -18.39
CA ARG A 52 0.17 -6.44 -17.28
C ARG A 52 -0.03 -5.79 -15.91
N TYR A 53 0.15 -4.48 -15.82
CA TYR A 53 0.13 -3.77 -14.54
C TYR A 53 -1.21 -3.88 -13.79
N PRO A 54 -2.38 -3.72 -14.42
CA PRO A 54 -3.66 -3.90 -13.74
C PRO A 54 -3.83 -5.28 -13.08
N ASP A 55 -3.41 -6.33 -13.78
CA ASP A 55 -3.50 -7.70 -13.25
C ASP A 55 -2.52 -7.93 -12.10
N LEU A 56 -1.30 -7.41 -12.21
CA LEU A 56 -0.32 -7.49 -11.13
C LEU A 56 -0.86 -6.87 -9.84
N VAL A 57 -1.40 -5.67 -9.93
CA VAL A 57 -2.00 -4.95 -8.79
C VAL A 57 -3.22 -5.68 -8.25
N GLY A 58 -4.10 -6.14 -9.14
CA GLY A 58 -5.33 -6.84 -8.76
C GLY A 58 -5.07 -8.19 -8.11
N GLU A 59 -4.18 -9.00 -8.67
CA GLU A 59 -3.80 -10.31 -8.14
C GLU A 59 -3.19 -10.19 -6.74
N ALA A 60 -2.31 -9.20 -6.53
CA ALA A 60 -1.73 -8.92 -5.22
C ALA A 60 -2.82 -8.58 -4.18
N ALA A 61 -3.72 -7.69 -4.54
CA ALA A 61 -4.83 -7.30 -3.65
C ALA A 61 -5.77 -8.46 -3.33
N GLU A 62 -6.07 -9.32 -4.31
CA GLU A 62 -6.91 -10.50 -4.12
C GLU A 62 -6.30 -11.48 -3.12
N VAL A 63 -5.01 -11.75 -3.23
CA VAL A 63 -4.31 -12.65 -2.31
C VAL A 63 -4.32 -12.10 -0.90
N LEU A 64 -3.96 -10.83 -0.72
CA LEU A 64 -3.94 -10.20 0.61
C LEU A 64 -5.34 -10.10 1.22
N ALA A 65 -6.37 -9.85 0.41
CA ALA A 65 -7.76 -9.87 0.88
C ALA A 65 -8.20 -11.25 1.35
N ALA A 66 -7.82 -12.30 0.62
CA ALA A 66 -8.13 -13.68 1.00
C ALA A 66 -7.42 -14.13 2.28
N GLU A 67 -6.19 -13.67 2.52
CA GLU A 67 -5.47 -13.94 3.75
C GLU A 67 -6.10 -13.23 4.97
N GLY A 68 -6.65 -12.04 4.77
CA GLY A 68 -7.22 -11.21 5.82
C GLY A 68 -6.18 -10.60 6.76
N GLY A 69 -6.52 -9.49 7.40
CA GLY A 69 -5.63 -8.81 8.34
C GLY A 69 -4.36 -8.22 7.70
N ARG A 70 -4.36 -8.05 6.39
CA ARG A 70 -3.23 -7.50 5.63
C ARG A 70 -3.50 -6.05 5.23
N SER A 71 -2.43 -5.29 5.04
CA SER A 71 -2.49 -3.96 4.45
C SER A 71 -1.93 -3.98 3.04
N PHE A 72 -2.50 -3.14 2.17
CA PHE A 72 -2.07 -2.97 0.79
C PHE A 72 -1.85 -1.49 0.53
N ILE A 73 -0.62 -1.11 0.24
CA ILE A 73 -0.24 0.26 -0.09
C ILE A 73 0.16 0.30 -1.56
N LEU A 74 -0.49 1.15 -2.33
CA LEU A 74 -0.16 1.38 -3.73
C LEU A 74 0.48 2.75 -3.86
N SER A 75 1.79 2.78 -3.94
CA SER A 75 2.56 4.01 -4.17
C SER A 75 2.62 4.31 -5.66
N LEU A 76 2.23 5.51 -6.02
CA LEU A 76 2.14 5.95 -7.41
C LEU A 76 2.93 7.23 -7.63
N HIS A 77 3.57 7.33 -8.79
CA HIS A 77 4.38 8.48 -9.17
C HIS A 77 3.87 9.05 -10.50
N PRO A 78 3.41 10.31 -10.53
CA PRO A 78 2.85 10.92 -11.75
C PRO A 78 3.79 10.85 -12.95
N TRP A 79 5.09 10.94 -12.73
CA TRP A 79 6.08 10.88 -13.79
C TRP A 79 6.27 9.46 -14.39
N VAL A 80 5.73 8.43 -13.75
CA VAL A 80 5.69 7.06 -14.29
C VAL A 80 4.29 6.73 -14.81
N ILE A 81 3.34 6.50 -13.90
CA ILE A 81 2.01 6.00 -14.29
C ILE A 81 1.11 7.09 -14.87
N GLY A 82 1.39 8.36 -14.57
CA GLY A 82 0.60 9.50 -15.05
C GLY A 82 0.91 9.93 -16.48
N GLN A 83 1.83 9.27 -17.17
CA GLN A 83 2.16 9.58 -18.56
C GLN A 83 1.00 9.26 -19.50
N PRO A 84 0.81 10.02 -20.60
CA PRO A 84 -0.32 9.84 -21.51
C PRO A 84 -0.50 8.41 -22.02
N HIS A 85 0.60 7.70 -22.27
CA HIS A 85 0.58 6.32 -22.75
C HIS A 85 0.34 5.27 -21.65
N ARG A 86 0.32 5.67 -20.38
CA ARG A 86 0.17 4.77 -19.22
C ARG A 86 -1.09 5.02 -18.40
N VAL A 87 -1.66 6.22 -18.45
CA VAL A 87 -2.77 6.60 -17.57
C VAL A 87 -3.99 5.69 -17.70
N LYS A 88 -4.23 5.12 -18.86
CA LYS A 88 -5.32 4.15 -19.07
C LYS A 88 -5.12 2.87 -18.25
N TYR A 89 -3.87 2.48 -18.02
CA TYR A 89 -3.55 1.30 -17.20
C TYR A 89 -3.70 1.59 -15.70
N LEU A 90 -3.48 2.83 -15.28
CA LEU A 90 -3.84 3.25 -13.92
C LEU A 90 -5.34 3.13 -13.69
N ARG A 91 -6.15 3.60 -14.64
CA ARG A 91 -7.62 3.43 -14.56
C ARG A 91 -8.01 1.96 -14.45
N ALA A 92 -7.46 1.13 -15.32
CA ALA A 92 -7.73 -0.30 -15.28
C ALA A 92 -7.31 -0.94 -13.96
N ALA A 93 -6.17 -0.55 -13.40
CA ALA A 93 -5.70 -1.03 -12.10
C ALA A 93 -6.66 -0.61 -10.97
N LEU A 94 -7.10 0.63 -10.95
CA LEU A 94 -8.06 1.12 -9.94
C LEU A 94 -9.42 0.44 -10.09
N ASP A 95 -9.91 0.24 -11.30
CA ASP A 95 -11.15 -0.50 -11.56
C ASP A 95 -11.01 -1.96 -11.07
N ARG A 96 -9.87 -2.58 -11.31
CA ARG A 96 -9.58 -3.93 -10.84
C ARG A 96 -9.57 -4.00 -9.31
N LEU A 97 -8.94 -3.05 -8.62
CA LEU A 97 -8.95 -2.95 -7.17
C LEU A 97 -10.36 -2.75 -6.61
N ASN A 98 -11.16 -1.93 -7.28
CA ASN A 98 -12.54 -1.68 -6.87
C ASN A 98 -13.44 -2.92 -7.01
N SER A 99 -13.07 -3.89 -7.82
CA SER A 99 -13.81 -5.13 -7.99
C SER A 99 -13.44 -6.23 -6.99
N VAL A 100 -12.38 -6.04 -6.21
CA VAL A 100 -11.97 -7.02 -5.18
C VAL A 100 -12.84 -6.85 -3.94
N ASP A 101 -13.49 -7.95 -3.53
CA ASP A 101 -14.32 -7.98 -2.33
C ASP A 101 -13.47 -8.06 -1.06
N GLY A 102 -14.03 -7.56 0.05
CA GLY A 102 -13.39 -7.66 1.37
C GLY A 102 -12.27 -6.65 1.62
N ILE A 103 -12.16 -5.62 0.81
CA ILE A 103 -11.17 -4.55 0.99
C ILE A 103 -11.80 -3.34 1.68
N TRP A 104 -11.19 -2.92 2.78
CA TRP A 104 -11.47 -1.64 3.40
C TRP A 104 -10.58 -0.55 2.77
N LYS A 105 -11.18 0.36 2.03
CA LYS A 105 -10.48 1.48 1.39
C LYS A 105 -10.41 2.63 2.37
N THR A 106 -9.20 3.03 2.72
CA THR A 106 -8.97 4.04 3.75
C THR A 106 -7.65 4.78 3.51
N THR A 107 -7.28 5.63 4.45
CA THR A 107 -6.00 6.34 4.46
C THR A 107 -4.98 5.62 5.35
N ALA A 108 -3.71 5.94 5.20
CA ALA A 108 -2.67 5.43 6.10
C ALA A 108 -2.96 5.77 7.57
N GLY A 109 -3.49 6.97 7.83
CA GLY A 109 -3.93 7.35 9.17
C GLY A 109 -5.06 6.47 9.72
N GLY A 110 -5.99 6.07 8.86
CA GLY A 110 -7.06 5.12 9.21
C GLY A 110 -6.52 3.74 9.58
N ILE A 111 -5.56 3.23 8.80
CA ILE A 111 -4.88 1.97 9.10
C ILE A 111 -4.17 2.04 10.45
N ALA A 112 -3.41 3.12 10.68
CA ALA A 112 -2.67 3.31 11.92
C ALA A 112 -3.59 3.36 13.15
N ALA A 113 -4.72 4.06 13.06
CA ALA A 113 -5.71 4.13 14.14
C ALA A 113 -6.30 2.76 14.41
N HIS A 114 -6.73 2.04 13.38
CA HIS A 114 -7.29 0.70 13.51
C HIS A 114 -6.29 -0.28 14.13
N ALA A 115 -5.03 -0.24 13.69
CA ALA A 115 -3.98 -1.09 14.24
C ALA A 115 -3.77 -0.84 15.75
N ARG A 116 -3.72 0.43 16.15
CA ARG A 116 -3.62 0.79 17.58
C ARG A 116 -4.77 0.25 18.39
N ASP A 117 -5.99 0.49 17.94
CA ASP A 117 -7.19 0.03 18.64
C ASP A 117 -7.19 -1.50 18.80
N THR A 118 -6.74 -2.22 17.79
CA THR A 118 -6.61 -3.67 17.83
C THR A 118 -5.57 -4.15 18.83
N TRP A 119 -4.42 -3.46 18.94
CA TRP A 119 -3.35 -3.84 19.88
C TRP A 119 -3.66 -3.46 21.32
N GLU A 120 -4.37 -2.36 21.54
CA GLU A 120 -4.75 -1.87 22.86
C GLU A 120 -6.02 -2.55 23.40
N GLY A 121 -6.81 -3.12 22.51
CA GLY A 121 -8.06 -3.83 22.82
C GLY A 121 -7.85 -5.29 23.10
#